data_fd4bd73815d8fb559401e86a14eb83fd
#
_entry.id   fd4bd73815d8fb559401e86a14eb83fd
#
_cell.length_a   1.000
_cell.length_b   1.000
_cell.length_c   1.000
_cell.angle_alpha   90.00
_cell.angle_beta   90.00
_cell.angle_gamma   90.00
#
_symmetry.space_group_name_H-M   'P 1'
#
loop_
_entity.id
_entity.type
_entity.pdbx_description
1 polymer ?
#
loop_
_entity_poly.entity_id
_entity_poly.type
_entity_poly.pdbx_seq_one_letter_code
_entity_poly.pdbx_strand_id
1 'polypeptide(L)'
;MKLKIFTILISLLFFSCKELKEITVTDVDSFYINNITSENIEAEIKLKINNPNSMRFSIYPSEFEVIYSGIRLGKAKLNKRVRLDGKSEKIYTFNLNSKIADLNPLDALRLLNLGNLGNIEVKGELKAGKFCVKKKFQVNYTDKVKLFK
;
A
#
# COMPACT_ATOMS: atom_id res chain seq x y z
N MET A 1 -42.64 -7.93 34.23
CA MET A 1 -42.41 -6.90 33.20
C MET A 1 -40.93 -6.54 33.05
N LYS A 2 -40.17 -6.28 34.12
CA LYS A 2 -38.75 -5.86 34.08
C LYS A 2 -37.80 -6.87 33.38
N LEU A 3 -38.05 -8.17 33.57
CA LEU A 3 -37.19 -9.22 32.94
C LEU A 3 -37.34 -9.27 31.41
N LYS A 4 -38.56 -9.09 30.88
CA LYS A 4 -38.83 -9.07 29.43
C LYS A 4 -38.17 -7.88 28.74
N ILE A 5 -38.11 -6.70 29.39
CA ILE A 5 -37.48 -5.50 28.90
C ILE A 5 -35.95 -5.70 28.83
N PHE A 6 -35.39 -6.35 29.86
CA PHE A 6 -33.94 -6.64 29.90
C PHE A 6 -33.49 -7.61 28.79
N THR A 7 -34.33 -8.63 28.48
CA THR A 7 -34.05 -9.57 27.39
C THR A 7 -34.10 -8.90 26.02
N ILE A 8 -35.02 -7.98 25.80
CA ILE A 8 -35.11 -7.21 24.55
C ILE A 8 -33.89 -6.27 24.38
N LEU A 9 -33.44 -5.64 25.47
CA LEU A 9 -32.28 -4.74 25.44
C LEU A 9 -30.98 -5.49 25.11
N ILE A 10 -30.81 -6.71 25.63
CA ILE A 10 -29.64 -7.57 25.30
C ILE A 10 -29.68 -8.00 23.83
N SER A 11 -30.85 -8.32 23.26
CA SER A 11 -31.02 -8.74 21.89
C SER A 11 -30.60 -7.63 20.87
N LEU A 12 -30.76 -6.36 21.21
CA LEU A 12 -30.38 -5.22 20.38
C LEU A 12 -28.86 -5.01 20.27
N LEU A 13 -28.07 -5.56 21.21
CA LEU A 13 -26.61 -5.43 21.20
C LEU A 13 -25.92 -6.33 20.17
N PHE A 14 -26.58 -7.34 19.63
CA PHE A 14 -26.01 -8.29 18.67
C PHE A 14 -26.09 -7.83 17.20
N PHE A 15 -26.78 -6.74 16.88
CA PHE A 15 -26.98 -6.29 15.49
C PHE A 15 -25.94 -5.31 14.96
N SER A 16 -24.86 -5.00 15.70
CA SER A 16 -23.96 -3.91 15.32
C SER A 16 -22.61 -4.33 14.74
N CYS A 17 -22.37 -5.58 14.39
CA CYS A 17 -21.15 -5.94 13.67
C CYS A 17 -21.36 -5.76 12.16
N LYS A 18 -21.15 -4.53 11.64
CA LYS A 18 -20.94 -4.35 10.20
C LYS A 18 -19.57 -4.96 9.86
N GLU A 19 -19.60 -5.96 9.01
CA GLU A 19 -18.39 -6.61 8.50
C GLU A 19 -17.46 -5.56 7.87
N LEU A 20 -16.20 -5.60 8.28
CA LEU A 20 -15.18 -4.69 7.77
C LEU A 20 -14.77 -5.17 6.38
N LYS A 21 -15.12 -4.39 5.34
CA LYS A 21 -14.71 -4.65 3.97
C LYS A 21 -13.22 -4.42 3.80
N GLU A 22 -12.60 -5.18 2.92
CA GLU A 22 -11.18 -5.09 2.65
C GLU A 22 -10.79 -3.73 2.07
N ILE A 23 -9.67 -3.19 2.56
CA ILE A 23 -9.02 -2.02 1.99
C ILE A 23 -8.04 -2.54 0.94
N THR A 24 -8.18 -2.06 -0.28
CA THR A 24 -7.44 -2.58 -1.44
C THR A 24 -6.58 -1.50 -2.11
N VAL A 25 -5.47 -1.91 -2.68
CA VAL A 25 -4.75 -1.13 -3.69
C VAL A 25 -5.42 -1.42 -5.02
N THR A 26 -5.96 -0.38 -5.65
CA THR A 26 -6.74 -0.49 -6.89
C THR A 26 -5.92 -0.16 -8.12
N ASP A 27 -4.83 0.62 -7.94
CA ASP A 27 -4.04 1.09 -9.08
C ASP A 27 -2.64 1.52 -8.63
N VAL A 28 -1.67 1.48 -9.55
CA VAL A 28 -0.39 2.17 -9.44
C VAL A 28 -0.45 3.41 -10.33
N ASP A 29 -0.78 4.54 -9.73
CA ASP A 29 -0.95 5.81 -10.44
C ASP A 29 0.34 6.24 -11.16
N SER A 30 1.48 6.09 -10.49
CA SER A 30 2.77 6.41 -11.07
C SER A 30 3.93 5.77 -10.31
N PHE A 31 5.03 5.55 -11.04
CA PHE A 31 6.31 5.15 -10.50
C PHE A 31 7.40 5.96 -11.19
N TYR A 32 8.25 6.62 -10.42
CA TYR A 32 9.34 7.42 -10.94
C TYR A 32 10.63 7.13 -10.19
N ILE A 33 11.71 6.95 -10.94
CA ILE A 33 13.06 7.01 -10.38
C ILE A 33 13.46 8.48 -10.32
N ASN A 34 13.68 8.99 -9.12
CA ASN A 34 14.07 10.37 -8.88
C ASN A 34 15.58 10.57 -9.03
N ASN A 35 16.36 9.59 -8.58
CA ASN A 35 17.81 9.67 -8.59
C ASN A 35 18.43 8.28 -8.62
N ILE A 36 19.50 8.13 -9.41
CA ILE A 36 20.37 6.95 -9.39
C ILE A 36 21.81 7.46 -9.20
N THR A 37 22.40 7.09 -8.10
CA THR A 37 23.82 7.32 -7.83
C THR A 37 24.60 6.01 -7.91
N SER A 38 25.92 6.05 -7.74
CA SER A 38 26.73 4.83 -7.63
C SER A 38 26.39 3.97 -6.41
N GLU A 39 25.70 4.54 -5.42
CA GLU A 39 25.41 3.88 -4.13
C GLU A 39 23.92 3.57 -3.93
N ASN A 40 23.03 4.45 -4.40
CA ASN A 40 21.61 4.38 -4.09
C ASN A 40 20.71 4.62 -5.31
N ILE A 41 19.53 3.99 -5.26
CA ILE A 41 18.40 4.29 -6.13
C ILE A 41 17.30 4.92 -5.25
N GLU A 42 16.88 6.12 -5.60
CA GLU A 42 15.75 6.81 -5.00
C GLU A 42 14.58 6.85 -5.97
N ALA A 43 13.45 6.32 -5.55
CA ALA A 43 12.25 6.28 -6.37
C ALA A 43 11.00 6.62 -5.55
N GLU A 44 9.96 7.01 -6.24
CA GLU A 44 8.64 7.29 -5.69
C GLU A 44 7.59 6.44 -6.39
N ILE A 45 6.75 5.79 -5.61
CA ILE A 45 5.58 5.08 -6.11
C ILE A 45 4.30 5.69 -5.52
N LYS A 46 3.33 5.96 -6.38
CA LYS A 46 2.00 6.43 -5.99
C LYS A 46 1.00 5.32 -6.16
N LEU A 47 0.40 4.90 -5.04
CA LEU A 47 -0.60 3.86 -5.00
C LEU A 47 -1.98 4.46 -4.74
N LYS A 48 -2.95 4.09 -5.55
CA LYS A 48 -4.35 4.38 -5.33
C LYS A 48 -4.93 3.35 -4.38
N ILE A 49 -5.46 3.81 -3.24
CA ILE A 49 -5.97 2.96 -2.17
C ILE A 49 -7.44 3.27 -1.95
N ASN A 50 -8.27 2.24 -2.03
CA ASN A 50 -9.71 2.31 -1.83
C ASN A 50 -10.13 1.82 -0.44
N ASN A 51 -10.96 2.62 0.22
CA ASN A 51 -11.66 2.25 1.44
C ASN A 51 -13.17 2.16 1.18
N PRO A 52 -13.73 0.96 0.96
CA PRO A 52 -15.17 0.78 0.73
C PRO A 52 -16.01 0.94 1.99
N ASN A 53 -15.38 1.04 3.15
CA ASN A 53 -16.09 1.19 4.43
C ASN A 53 -16.57 2.62 4.64
N SER A 54 -17.69 2.80 5.35
CA SER A 54 -18.20 4.13 5.73
C SER A 54 -17.34 4.82 6.81
N MET A 55 -16.51 4.06 7.50
CA MET A 55 -15.65 4.58 8.56
C MET A 55 -14.29 5.02 8.01
N ARG A 56 -13.72 6.03 8.65
CA ARG A 56 -12.34 6.46 8.42
C ARG A 56 -11.37 5.46 9.04
N PHE A 57 -10.30 5.16 8.31
CA PHE A 57 -9.16 4.39 8.80
C PHE A 57 -7.89 5.24 8.80
N SER A 58 -6.90 4.77 9.53
CA SER A 58 -5.54 5.25 9.39
C SER A 58 -4.72 4.17 8.70
N ILE A 59 -3.97 4.56 7.68
CA ILE A 59 -2.88 3.75 7.16
C ILE A 59 -1.69 4.01 8.07
N TYR A 60 -1.16 2.95 8.64
CA TYR A 60 0.04 2.98 9.46
C TYR A 60 1.29 2.81 8.59
N PRO A 61 2.49 3.10 9.12
CA PRO A 61 3.73 2.79 8.42
C PRO A 61 3.70 1.38 7.85
N SER A 62 3.89 1.29 6.54
CA SER A 62 3.76 0.06 5.74
C SER A 62 4.93 -0.01 4.77
N GLU A 63 5.35 -1.22 4.43
CA GLU A 63 6.43 -1.46 3.49
C GLU A 63 5.92 -2.38 2.38
N PHE A 64 6.31 -2.07 1.15
CA PHE A 64 6.03 -2.88 -0.03
C PHE A 64 7.32 -3.19 -0.75
N GLU A 65 7.48 -4.43 -1.18
CA GLU A 65 8.51 -4.82 -2.12
C GLU A 65 8.13 -4.33 -3.51
N VAL A 66 9.07 -3.70 -4.18
CA VAL A 66 8.89 -3.17 -5.54
C VAL A 66 9.80 -3.92 -6.48
N ILE A 67 9.21 -4.51 -7.52
CA ILE A 67 9.89 -5.24 -8.57
C ILE A 67 9.55 -4.55 -9.89
N TYR A 68 10.56 -4.18 -10.69
CA TYR A 68 10.38 -3.56 -11.99
C TYR A 68 11.01 -4.41 -13.07
N SER A 69 10.20 -4.87 -14.03
CA SER A 69 10.61 -5.75 -15.13
C SER A 69 11.43 -6.97 -14.66
N GLY A 70 11.02 -7.56 -13.52
CA GLY A 70 11.69 -8.69 -12.89
C GLY A 70 12.88 -8.32 -12.01
N ILE A 71 13.29 -7.07 -11.96
CA ILE A 71 14.38 -6.57 -11.11
C ILE A 71 13.79 -6.11 -9.78
N ARG A 72 14.26 -6.69 -8.68
CA ARG A 72 13.86 -6.31 -7.33
C ARG A 72 14.54 -4.99 -6.93
N LEU A 73 13.78 -3.89 -6.94
CA LEU A 73 14.31 -2.56 -6.61
C LEU A 73 14.45 -2.31 -5.10
N GLY A 74 13.82 -3.12 -4.27
CA GLY A 74 13.85 -2.97 -2.82
C GLY A 74 12.47 -2.66 -2.22
N LYS A 75 12.46 -1.97 -1.06
CA LYS A 75 11.24 -1.72 -0.29
C LYS A 75 10.84 -0.26 -0.32
N ALA A 76 9.66 0.01 -0.84
CA ALA A 76 9.01 1.30 -0.71
C ALA A 76 8.34 1.43 0.66
N LYS A 77 8.53 2.56 1.33
CA LYS A 77 8.07 2.80 2.70
C LYS A 77 7.12 3.98 2.78
N LEU A 78 6.02 3.78 3.51
CA LEU A 78 5.21 4.87 4.04
C LEU A 78 5.64 5.12 5.47
N ASN A 79 6.42 6.17 5.71
CA ASN A 79 7.01 6.45 7.02
C ASN A 79 6.04 7.14 7.99
N LYS A 80 4.98 7.76 7.49
CA LYS A 80 4.03 8.53 8.28
C LYS A 80 2.65 7.89 8.25
N ARG A 81 1.93 7.99 9.38
CA ARG A 81 0.53 7.64 9.45
C ARG A 81 -0.29 8.61 8.61
N VAL A 82 -1.11 8.10 7.72
CA VAL A 82 -2.03 8.89 6.89
C VAL A 82 -3.47 8.48 7.13
N ARG A 83 -4.39 9.41 6.88
CA ARG A 83 -5.83 9.19 7.04
C ARG A 83 -6.45 8.78 5.73
N LEU A 84 -7.23 7.70 5.76
CA LEU A 84 -8.05 7.21 4.67
C LEU A 84 -9.52 7.44 5.02
N ASP A 85 -10.17 8.36 4.33
CA ASP A 85 -11.58 8.67 4.56
C ASP A 85 -12.48 7.49 4.19
N GLY A 86 -13.67 7.43 4.78
CA GLY A 86 -14.64 6.40 4.45
C GLY A 86 -15.23 6.59 3.05
N LYS A 87 -15.55 5.49 2.37
CA LYS A 87 -16.08 5.48 0.99
C LYS A 87 -15.27 6.37 0.05
N SER A 88 -13.95 6.28 0.16
CA SER A 88 -13.03 7.11 -0.62
C SER A 88 -11.92 6.28 -1.23
N GLU A 89 -11.48 6.74 -2.37
CA GLU A 89 -10.28 6.27 -3.04
C GLU A 89 -9.32 7.45 -3.17
N LYS A 90 -8.07 7.27 -2.70
CA LYS A 90 -7.05 8.32 -2.68
C LYS A 90 -5.69 7.78 -3.07
N ILE A 91 -4.86 8.66 -3.61
CA ILE A 91 -3.48 8.37 -3.98
C ILE A 91 -2.58 8.66 -2.78
N TYR A 92 -1.69 7.73 -2.49
CA TYR A 92 -0.67 7.83 -1.44
C TYR A 92 0.71 7.60 -2.03
N THR A 93 1.64 8.44 -1.62
CA THR A 93 3.04 8.39 -2.06
C THR A 93 3.87 7.57 -1.09
N PHE A 94 4.64 6.63 -1.64
CA PHE A 94 5.62 5.82 -0.92
C PHE A 94 7.00 6.08 -1.50
N ASN A 95 7.97 6.37 -0.63
CA ASN A 95 9.34 6.59 -1.04
C ASN A 95 10.11 5.26 -0.96
N LEU A 96 10.82 4.96 -2.02
CA LEU A 96 11.75 3.85 -2.10
C LEU A 96 13.17 4.39 -2.06
N ASN A 97 13.97 3.81 -1.19
CA ASN A 97 15.41 4.00 -1.18
C ASN A 97 16.04 2.61 -1.12
N SER A 98 16.82 2.28 -2.13
CA SER A 98 17.49 0.99 -2.25
C SER A 98 18.97 1.21 -2.52
N LYS A 99 19.83 0.42 -1.88
CA LYS A 99 21.27 0.45 -2.15
C LYS A 99 21.55 -0.38 -3.40
N ILE A 100 22.36 0.15 -4.31
CA ILE A 100 22.80 -0.59 -5.50
C ILE A 100 23.58 -1.84 -5.12
N ALA A 101 24.33 -1.80 -4.01
CA ALA A 101 25.02 -2.98 -3.47
C ALA A 101 24.08 -4.13 -3.09
N ASP A 102 22.80 -3.85 -2.83
CA ASP A 102 21.79 -4.88 -2.52
C ASP A 102 21.17 -5.49 -3.80
N LEU A 103 21.49 -4.93 -4.97
CA LEU A 103 21.09 -5.48 -6.28
C LEU A 103 22.12 -6.47 -6.77
N ASN A 104 21.66 -7.48 -7.50
CA ASN A 104 22.56 -8.30 -8.31
C ASN A 104 23.25 -7.39 -9.34
N PRO A 105 24.58 -7.47 -9.55
CA PRO A 105 25.31 -6.64 -10.51
C PRO A 105 24.72 -6.68 -11.93
N LEU A 106 24.22 -7.83 -12.37
CA LEU A 106 23.55 -7.97 -13.66
C LEU A 106 22.24 -7.18 -13.72
N ASP A 107 21.49 -7.14 -12.62
CA ASP A 107 20.23 -6.40 -12.53
C ASP A 107 20.46 -4.89 -12.48
N ALA A 108 21.55 -4.44 -11.85
CA ALA A 108 21.96 -3.04 -11.89
C ALA A 108 22.28 -2.60 -13.32
N LEU A 109 23.03 -3.41 -14.09
CA LEU A 109 23.31 -3.13 -15.51
C LEU A 109 22.04 -3.18 -16.37
N ARG A 110 21.14 -4.14 -16.12
CA ARG A 110 19.85 -4.21 -16.82
C ARG A 110 19.00 -2.98 -16.55
N LEU A 111 18.95 -2.49 -15.30
CA LEU A 111 18.16 -1.30 -14.94
C LEU A 111 18.59 -0.07 -15.73
N LEU A 112 19.90 0.12 -15.96
CA LEU A 112 20.43 1.22 -16.76
C LEU A 112 20.08 1.11 -18.25
N ASN A 113 19.85 -0.09 -18.76
CA ASN A 113 19.52 -0.38 -20.15
C ASN A 113 18.02 -0.63 -20.40
N LEU A 114 17.17 -0.56 -19.34
CA LEU A 114 15.74 -0.72 -19.49
C LEU A 114 15.13 0.46 -20.26
N GLY A 115 14.23 0.13 -21.18
CA GLY A 115 13.39 1.13 -21.82
C GLY A 115 12.48 1.84 -20.80
N ASN A 116 11.94 2.97 -21.22
CA ASN A 116 11.12 3.82 -20.36
C ASN A 116 9.76 3.20 -19.94
N LEU A 117 9.37 2.05 -20.50
CA LEU A 117 8.14 1.32 -20.22
C LEU A 117 8.46 -0.06 -19.70
N GLY A 118 7.93 -0.40 -18.53
CA GLY A 118 8.10 -1.72 -17.94
C GLY A 118 6.96 -2.11 -16.99
N ASN A 119 6.94 -3.38 -16.61
CA ASN A 119 5.98 -3.89 -15.63
C ASN A 119 6.49 -3.60 -14.22
N ILE A 120 5.65 -2.98 -13.40
CA ILE A 120 5.90 -2.85 -11.96
C ILE A 120 5.04 -3.84 -11.20
N GLU A 121 5.64 -4.53 -10.24
CA GLU A 121 4.93 -5.36 -9.27
C GLU A 121 5.15 -4.78 -7.87
N VAL A 122 4.05 -4.67 -7.12
CA VAL A 122 4.05 -4.19 -5.74
C VAL A 122 3.49 -5.29 -4.85
N LYS A 123 4.31 -5.80 -3.94
CA LYS A 123 3.96 -6.89 -3.03
C LYS A 123 4.20 -6.49 -1.58
N GLY A 124 3.29 -6.83 -0.67
CA GLY A 124 3.49 -6.56 0.75
C GLY A 124 2.21 -6.48 1.56
N GLU A 125 2.30 -5.83 2.72
CA GLU A 125 1.19 -5.70 3.64
C GLU A 125 0.87 -4.22 3.91
N LEU A 126 -0.35 -3.82 3.58
CA LEU A 126 -0.91 -2.54 4.00
C LEU A 126 -1.48 -2.68 5.41
N LYS A 127 -0.95 -1.91 6.36
CA LYS A 127 -1.47 -1.87 7.73
C LYS A 127 -2.49 -0.74 7.85
N ALA A 128 -3.75 -1.07 8.06
CA ALA A 128 -4.78 -0.06 8.29
C ALA A 128 -5.60 -0.39 9.55
N GLY A 129 -6.17 0.65 10.18
CA GLY A 129 -6.97 0.44 11.37
C GLY A 129 -7.61 1.71 11.91
N LYS A 130 -8.41 1.51 12.98
CA LYS A 130 -9.07 2.58 13.72
C LYS A 130 -8.90 2.32 15.21
N PHE A 131 -8.51 3.36 15.97
CA PHE A 131 -8.21 3.25 17.40
C PHE A 131 -7.17 2.15 17.68
N CYS A 132 -7.53 1.16 18.51
CA CYS A 132 -6.66 0.05 18.93
C CYS A 132 -6.72 -1.15 17.97
N VAL A 133 -7.65 -1.18 17.03
CA VAL A 133 -7.80 -2.30 16.09
C VAL A 133 -7.03 -1.99 14.82
N LYS A 134 -6.02 -2.81 14.53
CA LYS A 134 -5.21 -2.76 13.30
C LYS A 134 -5.39 -4.07 12.55
N LYS A 135 -5.55 -3.99 11.24
CA LYS A 135 -5.61 -5.14 10.34
C LYS A 135 -4.56 -4.98 9.24
N LYS A 136 -4.01 -6.08 8.80
CA LYS A 136 -3.08 -6.16 7.67
C LYS A 136 -3.85 -6.65 6.46
N PHE A 137 -3.62 -6.00 5.33
CA PHE A 137 -4.21 -6.35 4.04
C PHE A 137 -3.08 -6.70 3.09
N GLN A 138 -3.19 -7.84 2.42
CA GLN A 138 -2.20 -8.23 1.43
C GLN A 138 -2.35 -7.37 0.18
N VAL A 139 -1.21 -6.92 -0.33
CA VAL A 139 -1.12 -6.18 -1.57
C VAL A 139 -0.30 -7.01 -2.55
N ASN A 140 -0.87 -7.29 -3.70
CA ASN A 140 -0.19 -7.92 -4.82
C ASN A 140 -0.76 -7.31 -6.10
N TYR A 141 -0.06 -6.34 -6.64
CA TYR A 141 -0.52 -5.55 -7.77
C TYR A 141 0.57 -5.50 -8.85
N THR A 142 0.16 -5.60 -10.11
CA THR A 142 1.06 -5.53 -11.27
C THR A 142 0.45 -4.61 -12.31
N ASP A 143 1.25 -3.67 -12.83
CA ASP A 143 0.84 -2.75 -13.88
C ASP A 143 2.03 -2.36 -14.78
N LYS A 144 1.71 -1.67 -15.89
CA LYS A 144 2.70 -1.09 -16.80
C LYS A 144 2.89 0.39 -16.49
N VAL A 145 4.09 0.76 -16.16
CA VAL A 145 4.43 2.15 -15.82
C VAL A 145 5.63 2.65 -16.61
N LYS A 146 5.73 3.99 -16.68
CA LYS A 146 6.94 4.65 -17.21
C LYS A 146 7.95 4.81 -16.08
N LEU A 147 9.22 4.52 -16.36
CA LEU A 147 10.31 4.57 -15.39
C LEU A 147 10.77 6.01 -15.10
N PHE A 148 10.77 6.85 -16.12
CA PHE A 148 11.25 8.25 -16.02
C PHE A 148 10.13 9.23 -16.40
N LYS A 149 10.19 10.38 -15.76
CA LYS A 149 9.24 11.48 -15.94
C LYS A 149 9.52 12.26 -17.20
#